data_a4aa2d52305615f9f0d86583f1b3d251
#
_entry.id   a4aa2d52305615f9f0d86583f1b3d251
#
_cell.length_a   1.000
_cell.length_b   1.000
_cell.length_c   1.000
_cell.angle_alpha   90.00
_cell.angle_beta   90.00
_cell.angle_gamma   90.00
#
_symmetry.space_group_name_H-M   'P 1'
#
loop_
_entity.id
_entity.type
_entity.pdbx_description
1 polymer ?
#
loop_
_entity_poly.entity_id
_entity_poly.type
_entity_poly.pdbx_seq_one_letter_code
_entity_poly.pdbx_strand_id
1 'polypeptide(L)'
;MKKYIFIAVAGILALSACSKIDDTQNAPRQMTFTAGFGDGATTRATLDGSTKKVTFDAGDQISIFSANNNNVTFTTSEGGATASFTGTATDGDPTYFALYPYTAGLTLDGTTIQNVVIPEKQNVSTTAWDKSAAIAYATTSGSSLTFHNACARLKITNDSGDYTYITISAFSTGDLTGTFNLDTSTGALTKQSGNKRVRANNVPNNTTIYLAIAPCTLSSGFMANWSNPMTGNDGDKDKMGSVTFEAGKIYDLGKTSDWHH
;
A
#
# COMPACT_ATOMS: atom_id res chain seq x y z
N MET A 1 -55.16 -73.40 -26.05
CA MET A 1 -54.90 -71.97 -25.70
C MET A 1 -53.95 -71.89 -24.51
N LYS A 2 -52.65 -71.63 -24.75
CA LYS A 2 -51.63 -71.60 -23.75
C LYS A 2 -51.38 -70.14 -23.40
N LYS A 3 -51.64 -69.73 -22.14
CA LYS A 3 -51.31 -68.38 -21.62
C LYS A 3 -49.88 -68.38 -21.11
N TYR A 4 -49.07 -67.54 -21.68
CA TYR A 4 -47.71 -67.31 -21.18
C TYR A 4 -47.73 -66.12 -20.16
N ILE A 5 -47.27 -66.38 -18.93
CA ILE A 5 -47.10 -65.40 -17.90
C ILE A 5 -45.64 -64.90 -17.98
N PHE A 6 -45.45 -63.63 -18.33
CA PHE A 6 -44.15 -62.96 -18.25
C PHE A 6 -43.94 -62.44 -16.82
N ILE A 7 -42.91 -62.96 -16.13
CA ILE A 7 -42.45 -62.45 -14.86
C ILE A 7 -41.36 -61.42 -15.17
N ALA A 8 -41.61 -60.15 -14.94
CA ALA A 8 -40.63 -59.11 -15.03
C ALA A 8 -39.82 -59.06 -13.71
N VAL A 9 -38.56 -59.43 -13.79
CA VAL A 9 -37.61 -59.24 -12.66
C VAL A 9 -37.10 -57.83 -12.73
N ALA A 10 -37.53 -56.99 -11.79
CA ALA A 10 -37.01 -55.66 -11.60
C ALA A 10 -35.68 -55.74 -10.85
N GLY A 11 -34.55 -55.58 -11.55
CA GLY A 11 -33.24 -55.46 -10.96
C GLY A 11 -33.08 -54.10 -10.29
N ILE A 12 -32.96 -54.10 -8.97
CA ILE A 12 -32.59 -52.92 -8.14
C ILE A 12 -31.10 -52.70 -8.33
N LEU A 13 -30.70 -51.78 -9.19
CA LEU A 13 -29.35 -51.23 -9.23
C LEU A 13 -29.17 -50.28 -8.06
N ALA A 14 -28.54 -50.74 -6.98
CA ALA A 14 -28.04 -49.88 -5.90
C ALA A 14 -26.87 -49.06 -6.47
N LEU A 15 -27.17 -47.83 -6.88
CA LEU A 15 -26.14 -46.80 -7.11
C LEU A 15 -25.53 -46.46 -5.77
N SER A 16 -24.40 -47.11 -5.46
CA SER A 16 -23.49 -46.60 -4.42
C SER A 16 -22.93 -45.27 -4.93
N ALA A 17 -23.61 -44.18 -4.59
CA ALA A 17 -23.04 -42.85 -4.69
C ALA A 17 -21.84 -42.79 -3.72
N CYS A 18 -20.66 -43.12 -4.23
CA CYS A 18 -19.42 -42.77 -3.61
C CYS A 18 -19.40 -41.24 -3.62
N SER A 19 -19.77 -40.62 -2.51
CA SER A 19 -19.48 -39.22 -2.27
C SER A 19 -17.96 -39.11 -2.23
N LYS A 20 -17.35 -38.79 -3.38
CA LYS A 20 -16.01 -38.21 -3.38
C LYS A 20 -16.13 -36.97 -2.49
N ILE A 21 -15.50 -37.03 -1.32
CA ILE A 21 -15.15 -35.83 -0.58
C ILE A 21 -14.31 -35.05 -1.57
N ASP A 22 -14.87 -33.97 -2.08
CA ASP A 22 -14.19 -33.10 -3.03
C ASP A 22 -13.05 -32.41 -2.25
N ASP A 23 -11.85 -32.99 -2.32
CA ASP A 23 -10.61 -32.45 -1.74
C ASP A 23 -10.14 -31.19 -2.51
N THR A 24 -11.03 -30.61 -3.34
CA THR A 24 -10.76 -29.43 -4.16
C THR A 24 -11.01 -28.11 -3.44
N GLN A 25 -11.45 -28.12 -2.16
CA GLN A 25 -11.73 -26.87 -1.43
C GLN A 25 -10.46 -26.03 -1.15
N ASN A 26 -9.28 -26.60 -1.26
CA ASN A 26 -8.01 -25.90 -1.04
C ASN A 26 -7.14 -25.77 -2.32
N ALA A 27 -7.66 -26.03 -3.50
CA ALA A 27 -6.92 -25.81 -4.72
C ALA A 27 -6.91 -24.32 -5.09
N PRO A 28 -5.75 -23.76 -5.49
CA PRO A 28 -5.69 -22.37 -5.98
C PRO A 28 -6.61 -22.18 -7.17
N ARG A 29 -7.40 -21.10 -7.13
CA ARG A 29 -8.31 -20.71 -8.21
C ARG A 29 -8.24 -19.21 -8.47
N GLN A 30 -8.75 -18.78 -9.61
CA GLN A 30 -8.86 -17.35 -9.89
C GLN A 30 -9.83 -16.72 -8.91
N MET A 31 -9.37 -15.65 -8.25
CA MET A 31 -10.13 -14.84 -7.30
C MET A 31 -10.10 -13.38 -7.74
N THR A 32 -11.10 -12.62 -7.31
CA THR A 32 -11.18 -11.18 -7.56
C THR A 32 -11.53 -10.46 -6.25
N PHE A 33 -10.76 -9.41 -5.95
CA PHE A 33 -11.07 -8.46 -4.90
C PHE A 33 -11.42 -7.11 -5.51
N THR A 34 -12.53 -6.51 -5.07
CA THR A 34 -12.85 -5.12 -5.37
C THR A 34 -12.23 -4.24 -4.30
N ALA A 35 -11.35 -3.33 -4.70
CA ALA A 35 -10.58 -2.51 -3.79
C ALA A 35 -10.88 -1.02 -3.98
N GLY A 36 -10.90 -0.28 -2.87
CA GLY A 36 -11.01 1.18 -2.81
C GLY A 36 -10.29 1.71 -1.58
N PHE A 37 -10.11 3.01 -1.50
CA PHE A 37 -9.59 3.65 -0.29
C PHE A 37 -10.72 4.16 0.58
N GLY A 38 -10.61 3.98 1.91
CA GLY A 38 -11.60 4.45 2.89
C GLY A 38 -11.69 5.98 2.95
N ASP A 39 -12.80 6.47 3.50
CA ASP A 39 -13.03 7.90 3.72
C ASP A 39 -11.91 8.49 4.61
N GLY A 40 -11.37 9.63 4.20
CA GLY A 40 -10.24 10.28 4.86
C GLY A 40 -8.86 9.83 4.37
N ALA A 41 -8.80 8.82 3.50
CA ALA A 41 -7.54 8.47 2.81
C ALA A 41 -7.18 9.57 1.81
N THR A 42 -6.40 10.55 2.24
CA THR A 42 -5.83 11.60 1.38
C THR A 42 -4.56 11.13 0.69
N THR A 43 -4.52 9.88 0.23
CA THR A 43 -3.33 9.25 -0.34
C THR A 43 -3.61 8.56 -1.64
N ARG A 44 -2.61 8.44 -2.49
CA ARG A 44 -2.76 8.25 -3.93
C ARG A 44 -1.91 7.13 -4.51
N ALA A 45 -2.49 6.42 -5.47
CA ALA A 45 -1.78 5.93 -6.63
C ALA A 45 -1.62 7.05 -7.69
N THR A 46 -2.66 7.83 -7.96
CA THR A 46 -2.62 9.06 -8.76
C THR A 46 -3.52 10.11 -8.11
N LEU A 47 -3.13 11.40 -8.04
CA LEU A 47 -3.97 12.48 -7.57
C LEU A 47 -4.87 12.98 -8.71
N ASP A 48 -6.18 12.79 -8.63
CA ASP A 48 -7.10 13.69 -9.30
C ASP A 48 -6.87 15.11 -8.74
N GLY A 49 -6.41 16.00 -9.59
CA GLY A 49 -6.02 17.35 -9.22
C GLY A 49 -7.15 18.18 -8.57
N SER A 50 -8.42 17.76 -8.76
CA SER A 50 -9.59 18.48 -8.28
C SER A 50 -10.17 17.89 -6.99
N THR A 51 -10.20 16.57 -6.82
CA THR A 51 -10.89 15.90 -5.71
C THR A 51 -9.97 15.40 -4.61
N LYS A 52 -8.64 15.36 -4.85
CA LYS A 52 -7.63 14.76 -3.95
C LYS A 52 -7.96 13.31 -3.56
N LYS A 53 -8.75 12.61 -4.37
CA LYS A 53 -9.10 11.20 -4.17
C LYS A 53 -7.99 10.30 -4.68
N VAL A 54 -7.80 9.20 -4.00
CA VAL A 54 -6.89 8.13 -4.41
C VAL A 54 -7.51 7.34 -5.53
N THR A 55 -6.75 7.07 -6.59
CA THR A 55 -7.14 6.20 -7.68
C THR A 55 -6.06 5.18 -7.94
N PHE A 56 -6.46 3.98 -8.31
CA PHE A 56 -5.57 2.98 -8.87
C PHE A 56 -5.30 3.27 -10.34
N ASP A 57 -4.17 2.81 -10.84
CA ASP A 57 -3.84 2.80 -12.26
C ASP A 57 -3.94 1.37 -12.82
N ALA A 58 -4.22 1.24 -14.10
CA ALA A 58 -4.14 -0.06 -14.77
C ALA A 58 -2.73 -0.64 -14.62
N GLY A 59 -2.63 -1.91 -14.24
CA GLY A 59 -1.38 -2.59 -13.95
C GLY A 59 -0.93 -2.48 -12.48
N ASP A 60 -1.62 -1.74 -11.62
CA ASP A 60 -1.33 -1.74 -10.19
C ASP A 60 -1.51 -3.14 -9.61
N GLN A 61 -0.66 -3.45 -8.61
CA GLN A 61 -0.60 -4.75 -7.96
C GLN A 61 -0.74 -4.62 -6.46
N ILE A 62 -1.40 -5.60 -5.85
CA ILE A 62 -1.52 -5.75 -4.40
C ILE A 62 -0.99 -7.11 -3.96
N SER A 63 -0.47 -7.17 -2.73
CA SER A 63 -0.14 -8.41 -2.02
C SER A 63 -1.38 -8.90 -1.29
N ILE A 64 -1.70 -10.19 -1.43
CA ILE A 64 -2.74 -10.86 -0.65
C ILE A 64 -2.10 -11.94 0.22
N PHE A 65 -2.49 -11.95 1.47
CA PHE A 65 -2.08 -12.92 2.49
C PHE A 65 -3.32 -13.51 3.18
N SER A 66 -3.21 -14.75 3.59
CA SER A 66 -4.19 -15.44 4.44
C SER A 66 -3.54 -16.68 5.05
N ALA A 67 -4.28 -17.52 5.77
CA ALA A 67 -3.75 -18.75 6.34
C ALA A 67 -3.11 -19.68 5.28
N ASN A 68 -3.69 -19.73 4.08
CA ASN A 68 -3.24 -20.59 2.97
C ASN A 68 -2.55 -19.83 1.84
N ASN A 69 -2.41 -18.50 1.94
CA ASN A 69 -1.83 -17.66 0.91
C ASN A 69 -0.72 -16.78 1.51
N ASN A 70 0.47 -16.85 0.94
CA ASN A 70 1.61 -16.05 1.39
C ASN A 70 2.06 -15.12 0.26
N ASN A 71 1.77 -13.84 0.39
CA ASN A 71 2.20 -12.79 -0.53
C ASN A 71 1.85 -13.04 -2.01
N VAL A 72 0.59 -13.41 -2.26
CA VAL A 72 0.12 -13.66 -3.62
C VAL A 72 -0.18 -12.34 -4.31
N THR A 73 0.27 -12.21 -5.56
CA THR A 73 0.07 -11.00 -6.38
C THR A 73 -1.30 -11.00 -7.02
N PHE A 74 -2.03 -9.90 -6.84
CA PHE A 74 -3.26 -9.60 -7.56
C PHE A 74 -3.07 -8.31 -8.36
N THR A 75 -3.54 -8.29 -9.61
CA THR A 75 -3.33 -7.19 -10.56
C THR A 75 -4.65 -6.65 -11.06
N THR A 76 -4.75 -5.33 -11.22
CA THR A 76 -5.88 -4.70 -11.89
C THR A 76 -5.54 -4.34 -13.34
N SER A 77 -6.51 -4.52 -14.25
CA SER A 77 -6.42 -4.02 -15.62
C SER A 77 -7.06 -2.65 -15.80
N GLU A 78 -7.68 -2.11 -14.75
CA GLU A 78 -8.46 -0.88 -14.77
C GLU A 78 -7.90 0.13 -13.77
N GLY A 79 -8.02 1.41 -14.12
CA GLY A 79 -7.77 2.52 -13.19
C GLY A 79 -9.07 3.02 -12.58
N GLY A 80 -8.98 3.77 -11.47
CA GLY A 80 -10.12 4.43 -10.85
C GLY A 80 -10.07 4.48 -9.33
N ALA A 81 -11.05 5.16 -8.73
CA ALA A 81 -11.18 5.23 -7.27
C ALA A 81 -11.51 3.86 -6.63
N THR A 82 -12.12 2.98 -7.43
CA THR A 82 -12.37 1.57 -7.13
C THR A 82 -11.86 0.76 -8.30
N ALA A 83 -11.18 -0.36 -8.04
CA ALA A 83 -10.64 -1.25 -9.06
C ALA A 83 -10.82 -2.72 -8.66
N SER A 84 -10.92 -3.59 -9.67
CA SER A 84 -10.99 -5.04 -9.50
C SER A 84 -9.59 -5.64 -9.67
N PHE A 85 -9.09 -6.28 -8.62
CA PHE A 85 -7.81 -6.97 -8.61
C PHE A 85 -8.02 -8.47 -8.75
N THR A 86 -7.39 -9.08 -9.74
CA THR A 86 -7.54 -10.51 -10.06
C THR A 86 -6.21 -11.23 -9.89
N GLY A 87 -6.24 -12.41 -9.30
CA GLY A 87 -5.08 -13.26 -9.07
C GLY A 87 -5.48 -14.70 -8.84
N THR A 88 -4.51 -15.61 -8.69
CA THR A 88 -4.75 -17.02 -8.39
C THR A 88 -4.31 -17.30 -6.97
N ALA A 89 -5.25 -17.69 -6.11
CA ALA A 89 -5.01 -17.94 -4.69
C ALA A 89 -5.91 -19.06 -4.17
N THR A 90 -5.57 -19.63 -3.02
CA THR A 90 -6.44 -20.55 -2.28
C THR A 90 -7.59 -19.76 -1.70
N ASP A 91 -8.81 -20.19 -2.00
CA ASP A 91 -10.04 -19.58 -1.48
C ASP A 91 -10.55 -20.30 -0.21
N GLY A 92 -11.50 -19.65 0.47
CA GLY A 92 -12.17 -20.21 1.65
C GLY A 92 -11.48 -19.85 2.98
N ASP A 93 -10.43 -19.04 2.97
CA ASP A 93 -9.86 -18.53 4.21
C ASP A 93 -10.82 -17.52 4.89
N PRO A 94 -10.92 -17.54 6.23
CA PRO A 94 -11.85 -16.70 6.96
C PRO A 94 -11.47 -15.21 6.92
N THR A 95 -10.21 -14.92 6.64
CA THR A 95 -9.68 -13.56 6.61
C THR A 95 -8.55 -13.44 5.58
N TYR A 96 -8.61 -12.38 4.80
CA TYR A 96 -7.57 -11.96 3.87
C TYR A 96 -6.99 -10.63 4.33
N PHE A 97 -5.68 -10.52 4.24
CA PHE A 97 -4.91 -9.30 4.52
C PHE A 97 -4.31 -8.82 3.21
N ALA A 98 -4.35 -7.54 2.96
CA ALA A 98 -3.85 -6.94 1.74
C ALA A 98 -2.86 -5.82 2.02
N LEU A 99 -1.84 -5.71 1.18
CA LEU A 99 -0.90 -4.58 1.14
C LEU A 99 -0.86 -3.98 -0.27
N TYR A 100 -0.89 -2.68 -0.35
CA TYR A 100 -0.62 -1.90 -1.56
C TYR A 100 0.59 -0.99 -1.32
N PRO A 101 1.51 -0.86 -2.29
CA PRO A 101 1.63 -1.69 -3.49
C PRO A 101 2.17 -3.10 -3.18
N TYR A 102 2.02 -4.02 -4.15
CA TYR A 102 2.68 -5.32 -4.06
C TYR A 102 4.19 -5.16 -3.84
N THR A 103 4.71 -5.90 -2.89
CA THR A 103 6.15 -5.97 -2.61
C THR A 103 6.56 -7.42 -2.45
N ALA A 104 7.52 -7.88 -3.24
CA ALA A 104 7.99 -9.26 -3.18
C ALA A 104 8.72 -9.56 -1.85
N GLY A 105 8.65 -10.81 -1.40
CA GLY A 105 9.42 -11.30 -0.25
C GLY A 105 8.87 -10.93 1.12
N LEU A 106 7.70 -10.31 1.20
CA LEU A 106 7.02 -10.09 2.47
C LEU A 106 6.40 -11.38 3.00
N THR A 107 6.25 -11.47 4.31
CA THR A 107 5.59 -12.58 5.00
C THR A 107 4.55 -12.07 5.98
N LEU A 108 3.56 -12.91 6.27
CA LEU A 108 2.56 -12.64 7.31
C LEU A 108 2.87 -13.46 8.56
N ASP A 109 2.82 -12.84 9.73
CA ASP A 109 2.86 -13.48 11.05
C ASP A 109 1.66 -13.00 11.87
N GLY A 110 0.68 -13.87 12.06
CA GLY A 110 -0.62 -13.51 12.64
C GLY A 110 -1.34 -12.47 11.80
N THR A 111 -1.49 -11.25 12.31
CA THR A 111 -2.06 -10.07 11.60
C THR A 111 -0.99 -9.11 11.10
N THR A 112 0.28 -9.46 11.24
CA THR A 112 1.41 -8.55 11.01
C THR A 112 2.17 -8.91 9.74
N ILE A 113 2.19 -7.98 8.77
CA ILE A 113 3.02 -8.09 7.57
C ILE A 113 4.44 -7.66 7.94
N GLN A 114 5.41 -8.57 7.72
CA GLN A 114 6.80 -8.39 8.10
C GLN A 114 7.61 -7.69 7.01
N ASN A 115 8.58 -6.87 7.43
CA ASN A 115 9.61 -6.25 6.58
C ASN A 115 9.09 -5.29 5.51
N VAL A 116 8.00 -4.57 5.77
CA VAL A 116 7.49 -3.50 4.90
C VAL A 116 8.50 -2.35 4.88
N VAL A 117 8.89 -1.90 3.69
CA VAL A 117 9.91 -0.84 3.52
C VAL A 117 9.29 0.48 3.12
N ILE A 118 9.61 1.54 3.86
CA ILE A 118 9.42 2.93 3.44
C ILE A 118 10.77 3.44 2.97
N PRO A 119 11.00 3.64 1.66
CA PRO A 119 12.32 3.97 1.12
C PRO A 119 12.77 5.38 1.53
N GLU A 120 14.06 5.55 1.85
CA GLU A 120 14.67 6.86 2.11
C GLU A 120 14.66 7.74 0.86
N LYS A 121 15.02 7.15 -0.29
CA LYS A 121 15.04 7.86 -1.57
C LYS A 121 13.74 7.57 -2.31
N GLN A 122 12.99 8.62 -2.58
CA GLN A 122 11.71 8.54 -3.26
C GLN A 122 11.77 9.27 -4.59
N ASN A 123 11.29 8.60 -5.64
CA ASN A 123 11.20 9.18 -6.97
C ASN A 123 9.87 9.95 -7.07
N VAL A 124 9.98 11.26 -7.16
CA VAL A 124 8.79 12.12 -7.26
C VAL A 124 8.55 12.48 -8.73
N SER A 125 7.28 12.55 -9.09
CA SER A 125 6.83 13.04 -10.39
C SER A 125 5.92 14.26 -10.21
N THR A 126 5.68 14.99 -11.28
CA THR A 126 4.82 16.19 -11.26
C THR A 126 3.36 15.88 -10.93
N THR A 127 2.93 14.64 -11.02
CA THR A 127 1.53 14.23 -10.88
C THR A 127 1.27 13.24 -9.74
N ALA A 128 2.33 12.62 -9.22
CA ALA A 128 2.20 11.60 -8.18
C ALA A 128 3.47 11.56 -7.32
N TRP A 129 3.39 10.88 -6.23
CA TRP A 129 4.51 10.51 -5.38
C TRP A 129 5.07 9.14 -5.78
N ASP A 130 6.10 8.69 -5.09
CA ASP A 130 6.66 7.37 -5.28
C ASP A 130 5.66 6.30 -4.82
N LYS A 131 5.13 5.51 -5.75
CA LYS A 131 4.19 4.43 -5.45
C LYS A 131 4.79 3.40 -4.48
N SER A 132 6.10 3.14 -4.56
CA SER A 132 6.77 2.18 -3.67
C SER A 132 6.75 2.60 -2.20
N ALA A 133 6.58 3.91 -1.95
CA ALA A 133 6.46 4.47 -0.61
C ALA A 133 4.99 4.65 -0.15
N ALA A 134 4.02 4.38 -1.01
CA ALA A 134 2.60 4.60 -0.77
C ALA A 134 1.93 3.44 -0.01
N ILE A 135 2.50 3.02 1.10
CA ILE A 135 2.05 1.85 1.84
C ILE A 135 0.62 2.04 2.37
N ALA A 136 -0.27 1.14 1.95
CA ALA A 136 -1.63 1.04 2.45
C ALA A 136 -2.00 -0.42 2.68
N TYR A 137 -2.88 -0.67 3.63
CA TYR A 137 -3.29 -2.00 4.05
C TYR A 137 -4.80 -2.12 4.12
N ALA A 138 -5.30 -3.34 3.98
CA ALA A 138 -6.70 -3.68 4.17
C ALA A 138 -6.84 -5.07 4.79
N THR A 139 -7.94 -5.30 5.47
CA THR A 139 -8.32 -6.61 6.01
C THR A 139 -9.78 -6.86 5.64
N THR A 140 -10.10 -8.07 5.20
CA THR A 140 -11.48 -8.45 4.84
C THR A 140 -11.75 -9.93 5.11
N SER A 141 -13.01 -10.26 5.39
CA SER A 141 -13.52 -11.63 5.39
C SER A 141 -14.30 -11.98 4.12
N GLY A 142 -14.32 -11.09 3.14
CA GLY A 142 -15.02 -11.24 1.86
C GLY A 142 -14.14 -10.85 0.68
N SER A 143 -14.75 -10.29 -0.38
CA SER A 143 -14.08 -9.86 -1.61
C SER A 143 -13.95 -8.35 -1.77
N SER A 144 -14.27 -7.56 -0.76
CA SER A 144 -14.12 -6.10 -0.77
C SER A 144 -12.99 -5.66 0.13
N LEU A 145 -12.04 -4.90 -0.41
CA LEU A 145 -10.89 -4.35 0.31
C LEU A 145 -11.05 -2.83 0.46
N THR A 146 -11.07 -2.36 1.70
CA THR A 146 -11.00 -0.93 2.00
C THR A 146 -9.60 -0.61 2.50
N PHE A 147 -8.79 0.02 1.66
CA PHE A 147 -7.41 0.37 2.01
C PHE A 147 -7.34 1.58 2.94
N HIS A 148 -6.49 1.48 3.95
CA HIS A 148 -6.10 2.52 4.87
C HIS A 148 -4.60 2.82 4.71
N ASN A 149 -4.23 4.08 4.84
CA ASN A 149 -2.82 4.45 4.70
C ASN A 149 -2.03 4.18 5.97
N ALA A 150 -0.90 3.51 5.83
CA ALA A 150 0.04 3.29 6.93
C ALA A 150 1.04 4.45 7.12
N CYS A 151 1.22 5.32 6.12
CA CYS A 151 2.19 6.42 6.14
C CYS A 151 1.55 7.78 6.39
N ALA A 152 2.33 8.69 6.96
CA ALA A 152 2.11 10.14 6.86
C ALA A 152 2.70 10.70 5.56
N ARG A 153 2.33 11.93 5.21
CA ARG A 153 2.77 12.57 3.97
C ARG A 153 3.28 13.98 4.23
N LEU A 154 4.41 14.31 3.63
CA LEU A 154 4.94 15.67 3.60
C LEU A 154 4.66 16.26 2.22
N LYS A 155 3.95 17.37 2.16
CA LYS A 155 3.70 18.13 0.93
C LYS A 155 4.66 19.30 0.88
N ILE A 156 5.37 19.47 -0.23
CA ILE A 156 6.33 20.55 -0.48
C ILE A 156 6.02 21.12 -1.85
N THR A 157 5.92 22.44 -1.97
CA THR A 157 5.81 23.12 -3.26
C THR A 157 7.17 23.70 -3.62
N ASN A 158 7.80 23.14 -4.65
CA ASN A 158 9.01 23.71 -5.20
C ASN A 158 8.64 24.82 -6.19
N ASP A 159 9.04 26.06 -5.91
CA ASP A 159 8.78 27.23 -6.74
C ASP A 159 10.02 28.13 -6.93
N SER A 160 11.20 27.62 -6.60
CA SER A 160 12.43 28.41 -6.59
C SER A 160 13.58 27.86 -7.45
N GLY A 161 13.36 26.74 -8.15
CA GLY A 161 14.36 26.21 -9.09
C GLY A 161 14.27 24.70 -9.30
N ASP A 162 15.09 24.18 -10.20
CA ASP A 162 15.27 22.74 -10.37
C ASP A 162 16.26 22.23 -9.34
N TYR A 163 15.85 21.30 -8.50
CA TYR A 163 16.71 20.75 -7.45
C TYR A 163 17.09 19.30 -7.73
N THR A 164 18.35 18.98 -7.50
CA THR A 164 18.82 17.58 -7.54
C THR A 164 18.14 16.77 -6.46
N TYR A 165 17.90 17.38 -5.30
CA TYR A 165 17.14 16.76 -4.21
C TYR A 165 16.53 17.78 -3.26
N ILE A 166 15.47 17.32 -2.58
CA ILE A 166 14.93 17.90 -1.34
C ILE A 166 14.98 16.81 -0.27
N THR A 167 15.54 17.12 0.89
CA THR A 167 15.74 16.18 2.01
C THR A 167 15.07 16.71 3.27
N ILE A 168 14.35 15.86 3.97
CA ILE A 168 13.86 16.12 5.32
C ILE A 168 14.62 15.21 6.28
N SER A 169 15.21 15.80 7.32
CA SER A 169 16.04 15.10 8.30
C SER A 169 15.58 15.41 9.72
N ALA A 170 15.26 14.39 10.51
CA ALA A 170 14.93 14.53 11.91
C ALA A 170 16.18 14.88 12.73
N PHE A 171 16.07 15.86 13.66
CA PHE A 171 17.20 16.29 14.49
C PHE A 171 17.59 15.25 15.54
N SER A 172 16.63 14.53 16.12
CA SER A 172 16.93 13.63 17.26
C SER A 172 16.26 12.26 17.13
N THR A 173 15.12 12.09 17.76
CA THR A 173 14.35 10.85 17.77
C THR A 173 13.31 10.83 16.65
N GLY A 174 12.89 9.64 16.28
CA GLY A 174 11.93 9.38 15.22
C GLY A 174 12.62 8.96 13.93
N ASP A 175 12.12 7.87 13.37
CA ASP A 175 12.59 7.36 12.09
C ASP A 175 11.53 7.69 11.02
N LEU A 176 11.95 8.44 9.99
CA LEU A 176 11.07 8.86 8.91
C LEU A 176 10.87 7.73 7.89
N THR A 177 11.88 6.89 7.71
CA THR A 177 11.92 5.82 6.72
C THR A 177 12.62 4.58 7.30
N GLY A 178 12.59 3.46 6.58
CA GLY A 178 13.23 2.23 7.03
C GLY A 178 12.39 0.99 6.78
N THR A 179 12.68 -0.07 7.53
CA THR A 179 11.94 -1.34 7.51
C THR A 179 11.09 -1.47 8.76
N PHE A 180 9.83 -1.82 8.57
CA PHE A 180 8.83 -1.89 9.62
C PHE A 180 8.02 -3.19 9.51
N ASN A 181 7.45 -3.63 10.63
CA ASN A 181 6.38 -4.60 10.65
C ASN A 181 5.06 -3.85 10.75
N LEU A 182 4.11 -4.18 9.87
CA LEU A 182 2.80 -3.53 9.79
C LEU A 182 1.74 -4.44 10.39
N ASP A 183 1.14 -4.04 11.50
CA ASP A 183 -0.06 -4.68 12.04
C ASP A 183 -1.28 -4.22 11.22
N THR A 184 -1.89 -5.14 10.50
CA THR A 184 -3.06 -4.86 9.63
C THR A 184 -4.36 -4.66 10.39
N SER A 185 -4.40 -4.94 11.68
CA SER A 185 -5.58 -4.69 12.53
C SER A 185 -5.65 -3.24 13.03
N THR A 186 -4.50 -2.60 13.22
CA THR A 186 -4.37 -1.25 13.77
C THR A 186 -3.74 -0.25 12.80
N GLY A 187 -3.00 -0.73 11.79
CA GLY A 187 -2.16 0.08 10.91
C GLY A 187 -0.85 0.53 11.54
N ALA A 188 -0.53 0.04 12.74
CA ALA A 188 0.69 0.42 13.44
C ALA A 188 1.93 -0.12 12.74
N LEU A 189 2.94 0.73 12.57
CA LEU A 189 4.26 0.39 12.06
C LEU A 189 5.23 0.22 13.22
N THR A 190 5.72 -1.00 13.44
CA THR A 190 6.76 -1.31 14.42
C THR A 190 8.12 -1.37 13.73
N LYS A 191 9.04 -0.51 14.14
CA LYS A 191 10.37 -0.40 13.52
C LYS A 191 11.20 -1.68 13.70
N GLN A 192 11.81 -2.13 12.60
CA GLN A 192 12.88 -3.13 12.55
C GLN A 192 14.24 -2.46 12.34
N SER A 193 14.33 -1.58 11.33
CA SER A 193 15.45 -0.68 11.13
C SER A 193 14.93 0.69 10.70
N GLY A 194 15.61 1.77 11.08
CA GLY A 194 15.11 3.11 10.80
C GLY A 194 16.19 4.06 10.28
N ASN A 195 15.72 5.05 9.51
CA ASN A 195 16.51 6.16 9.01
C ASN A 195 15.77 7.46 9.35
N LYS A 196 16.52 8.43 9.87
CA LYS A 196 16.00 9.75 10.24
C LYS A 196 15.73 10.67 9.04
N ARG A 197 15.85 10.15 7.82
CA ARG A 197 15.85 10.94 6.60
C ARG A 197 14.87 10.39 5.57
N VAL A 198 14.25 11.32 4.83
CA VAL A 198 13.56 11.03 3.57
C VAL A 198 14.03 12.04 2.52
N ARG A 199 14.14 11.61 1.28
CA ARG A 199 14.72 12.41 0.19
C ARG A 199 13.92 12.24 -1.10
N ALA A 200 13.47 13.36 -1.67
CA ALA A 200 13.03 13.44 -3.06
C ALA A 200 14.23 13.66 -3.97
N ASN A 201 14.31 12.94 -5.09
CA ASN A 201 15.32 13.16 -6.11
C ASN A 201 14.69 13.80 -7.35
N ASN A 202 15.48 14.61 -8.08
CA ASN A 202 15.11 15.24 -9.35
C ASN A 202 13.80 16.02 -9.25
N VAL A 203 13.79 17.04 -8.41
CA VAL A 203 12.59 17.85 -8.12
C VAL A 203 12.52 19.03 -9.06
N PRO A 204 11.62 19.01 -10.07
CA PRO A 204 11.47 20.10 -11.02
C PRO A 204 10.94 21.37 -10.38
N ASN A 205 11.27 22.51 -10.97
CA ASN A 205 10.68 23.79 -10.60
C ASN A 205 9.16 23.80 -10.83
N ASN A 206 8.45 24.64 -10.09
CA ASN A 206 6.99 24.81 -10.15
C ASN A 206 6.21 23.48 -9.94
N THR A 207 6.74 22.61 -9.06
CA THR A 207 6.17 21.29 -8.80
C THR A 207 5.79 21.14 -7.34
N THR A 208 4.62 20.58 -7.07
CA THR A 208 4.26 20.10 -5.74
C THR A 208 4.57 18.63 -5.62
N ILE A 209 5.41 18.28 -4.66
CA ILE A 209 5.81 16.90 -4.37
C ILE A 209 5.23 16.41 -3.06
N TYR A 210 5.15 15.09 -2.93
CA TYR A 210 4.72 14.41 -1.71
C TYR A 210 5.72 13.33 -1.34
N LEU A 211 6.18 13.34 -0.09
CA LEU A 211 7.07 12.33 0.47
C LEU A 211 6.31 11.51 1.51
N ALA A 212 6.40 10.19 1.43
CA ALA A 212 5.85 9.29 2.42
C ALA A 212 6.85 9.07 3.56
N ILE A 213 6.37 9.13 4.79
CA ILE A 213 7.17 8.87 5.99
C ILE A 213 6.41 7.96 6.95
N ALA A 214 7.13 7.25 7.80
CA ALA A 214 6.53 6.53 8.92
C ALA A 214 5.86 7.51 9.89
N PRO A 215 4.68 7.20 10.44
CA PRO A 215 4.09 7.94 11.54
C PRO A 215 5.04 7.95 12.73
N CYS A 216 5.38 9.14 13.24
CA CYS A 216 6.31 9.27 14.34
C CYS A 216 6.19 10.63 15.03
N THR A 217 6.75 10.72 16.24
CA THR A 217 6.96 12.01 16.92
C THR A 217 8.43 12.35 16.88
N LEU A 218 8.77 13.51 16.32
CA LEU A 218 10.09 14.09 16.33
C LEU A 218 10.19 15.05 17.52
N SER A 219 10.87 14.67 18.58
CA SER A 219 10.91 15.47 19.83
C SER A 219 11.61 16.82 19.68
N SER A 220 12.59 16.92 18.78
CA SER A 220 13.36 18.16 18.53
C SER A 220 13.04 18.82 17.18
N GLY A 221 12.11 18.24 16.40
CA GLY A 221 11.78 18.73 15.07
C GLY A 221 12.65 18.15 13.96
N PHE A 222 12.74 18.88 12.84
CA PHE A 222 13.42 18.45 11.63
C PHE A 222 14.01 19.64 10.88
N MET A 223 14.97 19.34 10.00
CA MET A 223 15.48 20.23 8.97
C MET A 223 14.97 19.76 7.61
N ALA A 224 14.50 20.72 6.81
CA ALA A 224 14.24 20.52 5.38
C ALA A 224 15.30 21.28 4.61
N ASN A 225 16.03 20.60 3.71
CA ASN A 225 17.02 21.23 2.85
C ASN A 225 16.87 20.83 1.39
N TRP A 226 17.28 21.72 0.51
CA TRP A 226 17.36 21.45 -0.93
C TRP A 226 18.76 21.78 -1.45
N SER A 227 19.14 21.14 -2.52
CA SER A 227 20.42 21.42 -3.15
C SER A 227 20.38 21.18 -4.64
N ASN A 228 21.00 22.07 -5.35
CA ASN A 228 21.41 21.88 -6.74
C ASN A 228 22.89 22.22 -6.89
N PRO A 229 23.80 21.26 -6.75
CA PRO A 229 25.24 21.50 -6.82
C PRO A 229 25.70 21.98 -8.20
N MET A 230 24.86 21.84 -9.25
CA MET A 230 25.20 22.36 -10.59
C MET A 230 24.99 23.86 -10.72
N THR A 231 24.04 24.43 -9.98
CA THR A 231 23.72 25.86 -10.01
C THR A 231 24.18 26.61 -8.75
N GLY A 232 24.63 25.88 -7.72
CA GLY A 232 24.96 26.44 -6.42
C GLY A 232 23.77 26.92 -5.59
N ASN A 233 22.55 26.51 -5.97
CA ASN A 233 21.35 26.84 -5.21
C ASN A 233 21.18 25.85 -4.07
N ASP A 234 21.41 26.31 -2.87
CA ASP A 234 21.21 25.58 -1.61
C ASP A 234 20.35 26.41 -0.66
N GLY A 235 19.57 25.73 0.18
CA GLY A 235 18.82 26.39 1.22
C GLY A 235 18.23 25.39 2.22
N ASP A 236 17.77 25.92 3.34
CA ASP A 236 17.21 25.11 4.42
C ASP A 236 16.05 25.80 5.14
N LYS A 237 15.31 24.99 5.88
CA LYS A 237 14.25 25.42 6.79
C LYS A 237 14.22 24.51 8.00
N ASP A 238 14.39 25.07 9.15
CA ASP A 238 14.28 24.37 10.40
C ASP A 238 12.88 24.45 10.99
N LYS A 239 12.40 23.32 11.48
CA LYS A 239 11.23 23.23 12.35
C LYS A 239 11.68 22.73 13.72
N MET A 240 11.85 23.68 14.65
CA MET A 240 12.22 23.37 16.03
C MET A 240 11.01 22.93 16.85
N GLY A 241 11.28 22.15 17.90
CA GLY A 241 10.26 21.65 18.82
C GLY A 241 9.60 20.37 18.37
N SER A 242 8.73 19.83 19.22
CA SER A 242 8.08 18.55 18.96
C SER A 242 7.07 18.64 17.82
N VAL A 243 7.14 17.68 16.89
CA VAL A 243 6.19 17.51 15.77
C VAL A 243 5.76 16.06 15.72
N THR A 244 4.46 15.82 15.61
CA THR A 244 3.88 14.47 15.43
C THR A 244 3.29 14.33 14.03
N PHE A 245 3.70 13.27 13.34
CA PHE A 245 3.17 12.84 12.05
C PHE A 245 2.30 11.60 12.24
N GLU A 246 1.05 11.66 11.82
CA GLU A 246 0.05 10.59 11.97
C GLU A 246 -0.22 9.92 10.63
N ALA A 247 -0.51 8.61 10.65
CA ALA A 247 -0.89 7.85 9.47
C ALA A 247 -2.09 8.49 8.74
N GLY A 248 -2.07 8.47 7.41
CA GLY A 248 -3.15 8.99 6.58
C GLY A 248 -3.26 10.51 6.50
N LYS A 249 -2.40 11.27 7.20
CA LYS A 249 -2.43 12.74 7.18
C LYS A 249 -1.37 13.34 6.26
N ILE A 250 -1.70 14.52 5.69
CA ILE A 250 -0.79 15.33 4.87
C ILE A 250 -0.39 16.56 5.67
N TYR A 251 0.91 16.81 5.76
CA TYR A 251 1.53 17.95 6.41
C TYR A 251 2.16 18.85 5.37
N ASP A 252 1.65 20.06 5.21
CA ASP A 252 2.15 21.05 4.24
C ASP A 252 3.36 21.78 4.84
N LEU A 253 4.52 21.60 4.24
CA LEU A 253 5.77 22.26 4.64
C LEU A 253 5.96 23.62 3.93
N GLY A 254 5.03 24.01 3.05
CA GLY A 254 5.04 25.28 2.35
C GLY A 254 5.84 25.25 1.05
N LYS A 255 6.30 26.41 0.64
CA LYS A 255 7.06 26.64 -0.58
C LYS A 255 8.55 26.71 -0.31
N THR A 256 9.36 26.24 -1.28
CA THR A 256 10.81 26.31 -1.17
C THR A 256 11.33 27.77 -1.19
N SER A 257 10.61 28.70 -1.86
CA SER A 257 10.92 30.13 -1.82
C SER A 257 10.79 30.76 -0.44
N ASP A 258 10.00 30.16 0.47
CA ASP A 258 9.84 30.63 1.85
C ASP A 258 10.93 30.07 2.79
N TRP A 259 11.81 29.21 2.28
CA TRP A 259 12.90 28.62 3.05
C TRP A 259 14.14 29.51 2.93
N HIS A 260 14.89 29.65 4.01
CA HIS A 260 16.04 30.54 4.07
C HIS A 260 17.21 30.00 3.25
N HIS A 261 18.02 30.92 2.68
CA HIS A 261 19.28 30.63 2.02
C HIS A 261 20.44 30.78 3.01
#